data_de44a06c0ed00f466854b26240fa2317
#
_entry.id   de44a06c0ed00f466854b26240fa2317
#
_cell.length_a   1.000
_cell.length_b   1.000
_cell.length_c   1.000
_cell.angle_alpha   90.00
_cell.angle_beta   90.00
_cell.angle_gamma   90.00
#
_symmetry.space_group_name_H-M   'P 1'
#
loop_
_entity.id
_entity.type
_entity.pdbx_description
1 polymer ?
#
loop_
_entity_poly.entity_id
_entity_poly.type
_entity_poly.pdbx_seq_one_letter_code
_entity_poly.pdbx_strand_id
1 'polypeptide(L)'
;MPDNLPEGVTTDLRDTAVSATATVDATPAEVFDFLRRPASHPIISGDHSVKEATGGPEQLALGDKFGMAMKIVLPYRIRNTVVEYEQDQRIAWCHPGKHRWRWELEPTGDGQTKVTETFDMSTAVFPPALRIVGYPKRHLPNVAQSVANVRDHFARS
;
A
#
# COMPACT_ATOMS: atom_id res chain seq x y z
N MET A 1 12.69 -14.88 14.40
CA MET A 1 11.84 -15.79 13.59
C MET A 1 11.78 -15.27 12.18
N PRO A 2 12.12 -16.07 11.21
CA PRO A 2 11.82 -15.67 9.86
C PRO A 2 10.31 -15.49 9.80
N ASP A 3 9.94 -14.30 9.50
CA ASP A 3 8.56 -13.98 9.30
C ASP A 3 8.06 -14.86 8.18
N ASN A 4 6.91 -15.44 8.39
CA ASN A 4 6.28 -16.32 7.44
C ASN A 4 5.71 -15.45 6.31
N LEU A 5 6.60 -14.96 5.46
CA LEU A 5 6.22 -14.11 4.35
C LEU A 5 5.38 -14.91 3.34
N PRO A 6 4.40 -14.29 2.71
CA PRO A 6 3.64 -14.94 1.64
C PRO A 6 4.58 -15.42 0.54
N GLU A 7 4.29 -16.59 0.00
CA GLU A 7 5.09 -17.17 -1.08
C GLU A 7 5.14 -16.22 -2.29
N GLY A 8 6.32 -16.10 -2.90
CA GLY A 8 6.52 -15.25 -4.07
C GLY A 8 6.62 -13.75 -3.77
N VAL A 9 6.61 -13.36 -2.49
CA VAL A 9 6.77 -11.96 -2.07
C VAL A 9 8.20 -11.76 -1.59
N THR A 10 8.87 -10.74 -2.11
CA THR A 10 10.17 -10.29 -1.63
C THR A 10 10.03 -8.99 -0.86
N THR A 11 10.90 -8.75 0.11
CA THR A 11 10.85 -7.56 0.95
C THR A 11 12.21 -6.86 0.98
N ASP A 12 12.17 -5.53 1.23
CA ASP A 12 13.37 -4.72 1.41
C ASP A 12 13.13 -3.78 2.59
N LEU A 13 13.94 -3.92 3.63
CA LEU A 13 13.86 -3.09 4.83
C LEU A 13 15.03 -2.11 4.84
N ARG A 14 14.71 -0.83 4.81
CA ARG A 14 15.67 0.28 4.88
C ARG A 14 15.43 1.09 6.14
N ASP A 15 16.32 2.07 6.40
CA ASP A 15 16.28 2.87 7.62
C ASP A 15 14.95 3.63 7.80
N THR A 16 14.41 4.20 6.71
CA THR A 16 13.18 5.01 6.76
C THR A 16 12.04 4.43 5.93
N ALA A 17 12.21 3.23 5.37
CA ALA A 17 11.20 2.66 4.49
C ALA A 17 11.25 1.13 4.53
N VAL A 18 10.11 0.51 4.27
CA VAL A 18 10.01 -0.92 4.03
C VAL A 18 9.16 -1.13 2.79
N SER A 19 9.56 -2.05 1.93
CA SER A 19 8.80 -2.39 0.73
C SER A 19 8.65 -3.89 0.56
N ALA A 20 7.60 -4.26 -0.18
CA ALA A 20 7.34 -5.63 -0.59
C ALA A 20 6.98 -5.65 -2.07
N THR A 21 7.38 -6.70 -2.76
CA THR A 21 7.21 -6.82 -4.21
C THR A 21 6.70 -8.21 -4.57
N ALA A 22 5.77 -8.27 -5.51
CA ALA A 22 5.31 -9.51 -6.12
C ALA A 22 4.94 -9.29 -7.58
N THR A 23 4.88 -10.36 -8.37
CA THR A 23 4.38 -10.33 -9.74
C THR A 23 2.89 -10.65 -9.71
N VAL A 24 2.11 -9.82 -10.38
CA VAL A 24 0.64 -9.90 -10.42
C VAL A 24 0.20 -10.25 -11.84
N ASP A 25 -0.77 -11.17 -11.97
CA ASP A 25 -1.28 -11.64 -13.24
C ASP A 25 -2.35 -10.72 -13.82
N ALA A 26 -1.96 -9.47 -14.07
CA ALA A 26 -2.79 -8.42 -14.65
C ALA A 26 -1.89 -7.33 -15.24
N THR A 27 -2.44 -6.54 -16.15
CA THR A 27 -1.71 -5.41 -16.74
C THR A 27 -1.55 -4.27 -15.74
N PRO A 28 -0.54 -3.37 -15.93
CA PRO A 28 -0.43 -2.20 -15.06
C PRO A 28 -1.70 -1.36 -14.98
N ALA A 29 -2.41 -1.20 -16.08
CA ALA A 29 -3.67 -0.43 -16.10
C ALA A 29 -4.74 -1.08 -15.21
N GLU A 30 -4.88 -2.40 -15.26
CA GLU A 30 -5.85 -3.13 -14.44
C GLU A 30 -5.51 -3.04 -12.95
N VAL A 31 -4.24 -3.22 -12.61
CA VAL A 31 -3.78 -3.12 -11.22
C VAL A 31 -3.94 -1.69 -10.71
N PHE A 32 -3.55 -0.71 -11.51
CA PHE A 32 -3.66 0.70 -11.14
C PHE A 32 -5.10 1.11 -10.87
N ASP A 33 -6.03 0.70 -11.73
CA ASP A 33 -7.44 1.01 -11.56
C ASP A 33 -7.99 0.42 -10.25
N PHE A 34 -7.55 -0.76 -9.87
CA PHE A 34 -7.90 -1.38 -8.60
C PHE A 34 -7.35 -0.60 -7.41
N LEU A 35 -6.07 -0.22 -7.46
CA LEU A 35 -5.40 0.49 -6.36
C LEU A 35 -5.97 1.88 -6.12
N ARG A 36 -6.36 2.60 -7.17
CA ARG A 36 -6.86 3.98 -7.06
C ARG A 36 -8.31 4.08 -6.61
N ARG A 37 -8.96 2.97 -6.31
CA ARG A 37 -10.34 2.95 -5.82
C ARG A 37 -10.35 2.76 -4.31
N PRO A 38 -10.80 3.76 -3.52
CA PRO A 38 -10.89 3.57 -2.07
C PRO A 38 -11.69 2.34 -1.65
N ALA A 39 -12.69 1.94 -2.44
CA ALA A 39 -13.48 0.74 -2.18
C ALA A 39 -12.66 -0.56 -2.22
N SER A 40 -11.49 -0.56 -2.87
CA SER A 40 -10.60 -1.72 -2.92
C SER A 40 -9.71 -1.85 -1.68
N HIS A 41 -9.53 -0.78 -0.92
CA HIS A 41 -8.55 -0.75 0.17
C HIS A 41 -8.83 -1.76 1.29
N PRO A 42 -10.08 -2.06 1.67
CA PRO A 42 -10.33 -3.15 2.62
C PRO A 42 -9.84 -4.51 2.13
N ILE A 43 -9.88 -4.77 0.82
CA ILE A 43 -9.38 -6.01 0.22
C ILE A 43 -7.85 -6.04 0.26
N ILE A 44 -7.20 -4.89 0.02
CA ILE A 44 -5.74 -4.76 -0.03
C ILE A 44 -5.13 -4.85 1.36
N SER A 45 -5.80 -4.32 2.39
CA SER A 45 -5.25 -4.15 3.74
C SER A 45 -4.64 -5.44 4.30
N GLY A 46 -3.32 -5.46 4.45
CA GLY A 46 -2.58 -6.66 4.85
C GLY A 46 -2.83 -7.06 6.30
N ASP A 47 -3.11 -6.11 7.17
CA ASP A 47 -3.41 -6.35 8.59
C ASP A 47 -4.91 -6.26 8.89
N HIS A 48 -5.75 -6.13 7.86
CA HIS A 48 -7.19 -5.95 7.96
C HIS A 48 -7.63 -4.73 8.80
N SER A 49 -6.75 -3.75 8.97
CA SER A 49 -7.07 -2.54 9.72
C SER A 49 -8.02 -1.60 8.97
N VAL A 50 -8.03 -1.65 7.63
CA VAL A 50 -8.95 -0.86 6.80
C VAL A 50 -10.26 -1.63 6.66
N LYS A 51 -11.38 -1.02 7.10
CA LYS A 51 -12.69 -1.66 7.11
C LYS A 51 -13.58 -1.21 5.97
N GLU A 52 -13.65 0.09 5.69
CA GLU A 52 -14.45 0.61 4.57
C GLU A 52 -13.99 2.01 4.18
N ALA A 53 -14.30 2.39 2.94
CA ALA A 53 -14.14 3.77 2.49
C ALA A 53 -15.29 4.63 3.07
N THR A 54 -14.94 5.80 3.64
CA THR A 54 -15.91 6.68 4.30
C THR A 54 -16.15 7.99 3.56
N GLY A 55 -15.46 8.24 2.47
CA GLY A 55 -15.64 9.44 1.67
C GLY A 55 -14.52 9.61 0.66
N GLY A 56 -14.76 10.49 -0.31
CA GLY A 56 -13.84 10.76 -1.39
C GLY A 56 -14.36 10.29 -2.74
N PRO A 57 -13.62 10.56 -3.82
CA PRO A 57 -14.03 10.15 -5.16
C PRO A 57 -13.95 8.64 -5.32
N GLU A 58 -14.71 8.11 -6.28
CA GLU A 58 -14.67 6.68 -6.63
C GLU A 58 -13.30 6.28 -7.18
N GLN A 59 -12.65 7.16 -7.93
CA GLN A 59 -11.32 6.97 -8.49
C GLN A 59 -10.43 8.13 -8.08
N LEU A 60 -9.32 7.81 -7.44
CA LEU A 60 -8.40 8.81 -6.91
C LEU A 60 -7.55 9.44 -8.02
N ALA A 61 -7.28 10.74 -7.86
CA ALA A 61 -6.35 11.51 -8.66
C ALA A 61 -5.48 12.35 -7.72
N LEU A 62 -4.44 13.00 -8.27
CA LEU A 62 -3.52 13.81 -7.48
C LEU A 62 -4.26 14.90 -6.71
N GLY A 63 -3.98 15.01 -5.41
CA GLY A 63 -4.57 15.99 -4.53
C GLY A 63 -5.90 15.56 -3.92
N ASP A 64 -6.50 14.47 -4.37
CA ASP A 64 -7.76 13.98 -3.81
C ASP A 64 -7.58 13.54 -2.37
N LYS A 65 -8.61 13.81 -1.57
CA LYS A 65 -8.70 13.36 -0.19
C LYS A 65 -9.76 12.28 -0.09
N PHE A 66 -9.48 11.28 0.73
CA PHE A 66 -10.43 10.19 0.96
C PHE A 66 -10.34 9.71 2.40
N GLY A 67 -11.46 9.23 2.92
CA GLY A 67 -11.57 8.73 4.27
C GLY A 67 -11.63 7.22 4.33
N MET A 68 -11.11 6.67 5.42
CA MET A 68 -11.17 5.24 5.72
C MET A 68 -11.61 5.03 7.15
N ALA A 69 -12.57 4.11 7.34
CA ALA A 69 -12.87 3.57 8.64
C ALA A 69 -11.84 2.49 8.95
N MET A 70 -11.16 2.63 10.07
CA MET A 70 -10.06 1.78 10.49
C MET A 70 -10.40 1.09 11.81
N LYS A 71 -9.79 -0.06 12.05
CA LYS A 71 -9.84 -0.73 13.35
C LYS A 71 -8.55 -1.48 13.61
N ILE A 72 -7.84 -1.11 14.65
CA ILE A 72 -6.70 -1.89 15.17
C ILE A 72 -7.13 -2.52 16.50
N VAL A 73 -7.31 -1.72 17.55
CA VAL A 73 -7.91 -2.15 18.82
C VAL A 73 -9.30 -1.54 18.96
N LEU A 74 -9.40 -0.24 18.68
CA LEU A 74 -10.66 0.50 18.67
C LEU A 74 -10.92 1.04 17.26
N PRO A 75 -12.19 1.21 16.86
CA PRO A 75 -12.51 1.81 15.59
C PRO A 75 -12.10 3.29 15.58
N TYR A 76 -11.57 3.75 14.44
CA TYR A 76 -11.27 5.15 14.22
C TYR A 76 -11.38 5.46 12.72
N ARG A 77 -11.32 6.74 12.38
CA ARG A 77 -11.35 7.20 10.99
C ARG A 77 -10.11 8.01 10.71
N ILE A 78 -9.57 7.83 9.50
CA ILE A 78 -8.44 8.63 9.02
C ILE A 78 -8.81 9.25 7.68
N ARG A 79 -8.14 10.35 7.36
CA ARG A 79 -8.26 11.00 6.06
C ARG A 79 -6.88 11.02 5.39
N ASN A 80 -6.84 10.52 4.18
CA ASN A 80 -5.62 10.44 3.38
C ASN A 80 -5.69 11.43 2.24
N THR A 81 -4.51 11.84 1.77
CA THR A 81 -4.37 12.72 0.60
C THR A 81 -3.46 12.04 -0.41
N VAL A 82 -3.86 11.99 -1.67
CA VAL A 82 -3.01 11.49 -2.76
C VAL A 82 -1.94 12.53 -3.05
N VAL A 83 -0.67 12.15 -2.85
CA VAL A 83 0.49 13.05 -2.96
C VAL A 83 1.42 12.71 -4.11
N GLU A 84 1.29 11.52 -4.69
CA GLU A 84 2.01 11.10 -5.89
C GLU A 84 1.02 10.43 -6.82
N TYR A 85 1.10 10.74 -8.11
CA TYR A 85 0.21 10.16 -9.10
C TYR A 85 0.89 10.16 -10.46
N GLU A 86 1.08 8.99 -11.03
CA GLU A 86 1.54 8.80 -12.40
C GLU A 86 0.74 7.63 -12.99
N GLN A 87 -0.09 7.93 -13.98
CA GLN A 87 -1.06 6.98 -14.53
C GLN A 87 -0.41 5.63 -14.85
N ASP A 88 -0.99 4.55 -14.32
CA ASP A 88 -0.58 3.16 -14.51
C ASP A 88 0.84 2.83 -14.02
N GLN A 89 1.51 3.75 -13.32
CA GLN A 89 2.89 3.58 -12.86
C GLN A 89 3.06 3.76 -11.36
N ARG A 90 2.43 4.79 -10.77
CA ARG A 90 2.65 5.10 -9.35
C ARG A 90 1.48 5.86 -8.75
N ILE A 91 1.11 5.48 -7.55
CA ILE A 91 0.18 6.25 -6.72
C ILE A 91 0.64 6.14 -5.26
N ALA A 92 0.61 7.26 -4.55
CA ALA A 92 0.92 7.29 -3.13
C ALA A 92 -0.02 8.24 -2.41
N TRP A 93 -0.38 7.87 -1.20
CA TRP A 93 -1.16 8.73 -0.30
C TRP A 93 -0.48 8.83 1.04
N CYS A 94 -0.75 9.93 1.75
CA CYS A 94 -0.21 10.14 3.07
C CYS A 94 -1.31 10.28 4.11
N HIS A 95 -0.99 9.79 5.31
CA HIS A 95 -1.76 10.00 6.52
C HIS A 95 -1.47 11.40 7.10
N PRO A 96 -2.21 11.84 8.13
CA PRO A 96 -1.90 13.12 8.81
C PRO A 96 -0.46 13.23 9.32
N GLY A 97 0.18 12.12 9.68
CA GLY A 97 1.59 12.10 10.10
C GLY A 97 2.60 12.30 8.98
N LYS A 98 2.16 12.47 7.74
CA LYS A 98 2.97 12.74 6.55
C LYS A 98 3.80 11.55 6.04
N HIS A 99 3.81 10.40 6.69
CA HIS A 99 4.38 9.20 6.08
C HIS A 99 3.53 8.76 4.89
N ARG A 100 4.17 8.11 3.91
CA ARG A 100 3.51 7.75 2.65
C ARG A 100 3.35 6.25 2.48
N TRP A 101 2.25 5.87 1.89
CA TRP A 101 2.01 4.54 1.36
C TRP A 101 2.07 4.66 -0.16
N ARG A 102 3.07 4.04 -0.78
CA ARG A 102 3.34 4.18 -2.22
C ARG A 102 3.22 2.84 -2.93
N TRP A 103 2.52 2.86 -4.04
CA TRP A 103 2.44 1.73 -4.95
C TRP A 103 3.11 2.07 -6.26
N GLU A 104 3.99 1.17 -6.72
CA GLU A 104 4.71 1.32 -7.98
C GLU A 104 4.47 0.08 -8.84
N LEU A 105 4.24 0.30 -10.15
CA LEU A 105 3.89 -0.73 -11.11
C LEU A 105 4.87 -0.72 -12.26
N GLU A 106 5.35 -1.90 -12.64
CA GLU A 106 6.28 -2.06 -13.75
C GLU A 106 5.84 -3.26 -14.60
N PRO A 107 5.59 -3.08 -15.92
CA PRO A 107 5.20 -4.19 -16.77
C PRO A 107 6.37 -5.17 -16.92
N THR A 108 6.06 -6.48 -16.95
CA THR A 108 7.07 -7.53 -17.12
C THR A 108 7.26 -7.95 -18.57
N GLY A 109 6.41 -7.45 -19.49
CA GLY A 109 6.50 -7.77 -20.92
C GLY A 109 5.66 -8.97 -21.36
N ASP A 110 5.01 -9.66 -20.43
CA ASP A 110 4.19 -10.86 -20.71
C ASP A 110 2.74 -10.72 -20.23
N GLY A 111 2.27 -9.47 -20.07
CA GLY A 111 0.92 -9.18 -19.60
C GLY A 111 0.80 -9.19 -18.08
N GLN A 112 1.91 -9.36 -17.37
CA GLN A 112 1.97 -9.29 -15.92
C GLN A 112 2.59 -7.97 -15.45
N THR A 113 2.47 -7.70 -14.16
CA THR A 113 2.97 -6.48 -13.54
C THR A 113 3.76 -6.81 -12.29
N LYS A 114 4.95 -6.25 -12.19
CA LYS A 114 5.71 -6.22 -10.94
C LYS A 114 5.13 -5.10 -10.08
N VAL A 115 4.60 -5.45 -8.92
CA VAL A 115 3.91 -4.54 -8.02
C VAL A 115 4.73 -4.40 -6.73
N THR A 116 5.04 -3.17 -6.36
CA THR A 116 5.77 -2.87 -5.12
C THR A 116 4.96 -1.90 -4.28
N GLU A 117 4.74 -2.26 -3.02
CA GLU A 117 4.22 -1.32 -2.01
C GLU A 117 5.36 -0.90 -1.10
N THR A 118 5.48 0.41 -0.85
CA THR A 118 6.46 0.98 0.06
C THR A 118 5.78 1.80 1.14
N PHE A 119 6.07 1.49 2.39
CA PHE A 119 5.79 2.35 3.53
C PHE A 119 7.00 3.25 3.73
N ASP A 120 6.85 4.54 3.45
CA ASP A 120 7.95 5.51 3.43
C ASP A 120 7.77 6.54 4.53
N MET A 121 8.69 6.55 5.49
CA MET A 121 8.69 7.48 6.61
C MET A 121 9.61 8.67 6.41
N SER A 122 10.30 8.78 5.27
CA SER A 122 11.25 9.87 5.04
C SER A 122 10.56 11.24 5.05
N THR A 123 9.25 11.28 4.78
CA THR A 123 8.44 12.50 4.79
C THR A 123 7.64 12.69 6.08
N ALA A 124 7.76 11.78 7.05
CA ALA A 124 7.04 11.86 8.32
C ALA A 124 7.57 13.00 9.20
N VAL A 125 6.68 13.56 10.04
CA VAL A 125 7.02 14.71 10.90
C VAL A 125 8.14 14.36 11.88
N PHE A 126 8.17 13.13 12.41
CA PHE A 126 9.14 12.70 13.41
C PHE A 126 9.84 11.40 13.02
N PRO A 127 10.46 11.30 11.81
CA PRO A 127 11.03 10.03 11.37
C PRO A 127 12.14 9.45 12.27
N PRO A 128 13.04 10.27 12.89
CA PRO A 128 14.06 9.69 13.76
C PRO A 128 13.49 8.96 14.97
N ALA A 129 12.47 9.52 15.63
CA ALA A 129 11.84 8.87 16.77
C ALA A 129 11.14 7.56 16.38
N LEU A 130 10.51 7.53 15.22
CA LEU A 130 9.83 6.34 14.72
C LEU A 130 10.83 5.24 14.31
N ARG A 131 12.02 5.62 13.85
CA ARG A 131 13.09 4.65 13.56
C ARG A 131 13.58 3.96 14.84
N ILE A 132 13.74 4.73 15.92
CA ILE A 132 14.20 4.20 17.21
C ILE A 132 13.26 3.10 17.71
N VAL A 133 11.97 3.23 17.50
CA VAL A 133 10.98 2.21 17.89
C VAL A 133 10.79 1.12 16.83
N GLY A 134 11.59 1.13 15.76
CA GLY A 134 11.52 0.12 14.71
C GLY A 134 10.25 0.18 13.89
N TYR A 135 9.72 1.36 13.66
CA TYR A 135 8.41 1.54 13.04
C TYR A 135 8.33 1.01 11.61
N PRO A 136 9.35 1.22 10.72
CA PRO A 136 9.31 0.61 9.40
C PRO A 136 9.27 -0.93 9.46
N LYS A 137 10.08 -1.54 10.32
CA LYS A 137 10.11 -2.99 10.49
C LYS A 137 8.76 -3.55 10.93
N ARG A 138 7.99 -2.81 11.73
CA ARG A 138 6.67 -3.23 12.19
C ARG A 138 5.67 -3.36 11.05
N HIS A 139 5.87 -2.60 9.96
CA HIS A 139 5.00 -2.64 8.78
C HIS A 139 5.42 -3.67 7.73
N LEU A 140 6.55 -4.37 7.93
CA LEU A 140 7.02 -5.36 6.97
C LEU A 140 5.97 -6.46 6.72
N PRO A 141 5.40 -7.11 7.73
CA PRO A 141 4.36 -8.10 7.49
C PRO A 141 3.13 -7.52 6.80
N ASN A 142 2.78 -6.29 7.13
CA ASN A 142 1.62 -5.62 6.54
C ASN A 142 1.82 -5.37 5.04
N VAL A 143 2.95 -4.75 4.63
CA VAL A 143 3.20 -4.51 3.20
C VAL A 143 3.35 -5.80 2.42
N ALA A 144 3.97 -6.83 3.02
CA ALA A 144 4.11 -8.13 2.38
C ALA A 144 2.74 -8.77 2.12
N GLN A 145 1.85 -8.74 3.11
CA GLN A 145 0.51 -9.29 2.96
C GLN A 145 -0.35 -8.45 2.01
N SER A 146 -0.20 -7.12 2.03
CA SER A 146 -0.93 -6.24 1.10
C SER A 146 -0.60 -6.55 -0.35
N VAL A 147 0.68 -6.73 -0.67
CA VAL A 147 1.12 -7.09 -2.03
C VAL A 147 0.58 -8.46 -2.41
N ALA A 148 0.61 -9.43 -1.48
CA ALA A 148 0.04 -10.75 -1.70
C ALA A 148 -1.48 -10.68 -1.95
N ASN A 149 -2.19 -9.82 -1.23
CA ASN A 149 -3.64 -9.64 -1.40
C ASN A 149 -3.98 -9.10 -2.78
N VAL A 150 -3.20 -8.15 -3.30
CA VAL A 150 -3.37 -7.65 -4.67
C VAL A 150 -3.10 -8.77 -5.67
N ARG A 151 -2.00 -9.51 -5.50
CA ARG A 151 -1.68 -10.66 -6.35
C ARG A 151 -2.83 -11.67 -6.38
N ASP A 152 -3.34 -12.03 -5.21
CA ASP A 152 -4.38 -13.06 -5.10
C ASP A 152 -5.71 -12.58 -5.68
N HIS A 153 -6.00 -11.27 -5.58
CA HIS A 153 -7.20 -10.69 -6.19
C HIS A 153 -7.21 -10.89 -7.73
N PHE A 154 -6.06 -10.81 -8.37
CA PHE A 154 -5.91 -10.97 -9.81
C PHE A 154 -5.47 -12.37 -10.22
N ALA A 155 -5.29 -13.29 -9.28
CA ALA A 155 -4.87 -14.64 -9.61
C ALA A 155 -5.91 -15.32 -10.51
N ARG A 156 -5.43 -15.92 -11.59
CA ARG A 156 -6.27 -16.72 -12.49
C ARG A 156 -6.35 -18.15 -11.96
N SER A 157 -7.56 -18.63 -11.86
CA SER A 157 -7.82 -20.03 -11.47
C SER A 157 -7.61 -20.99 -12.65
#